data_1dbf93ff3cf6da7d7d9d90d75034d240
#
_entry.id   1dbf93ff3cf6da7d7d9d90d75034d240
#
_cell.length_a   1.000
_cell.length_b   1.000
_cell.length_c   1.000
_cell.angle_alpha   90.00
_cell.angle_beta   90.00
_cell.angle_gamma   90.00
#
_symmetry.space_group_name_H-M   'P 1'
#
loop_
_entity.id
_entity.type
_entity.pdbx_description
1 polymer ?
#
loop_
_entity_poly.entity_id
_entity_poly.type
_entity_poly.pdbx_seq_one_letter_code
_entity_poly.pdbx_strand_id
1 'polypeptide(L)'
;MSAYTRNTLPVVPLRGIVAMPYVILSFDLGNSANIAAVDTAVGEDNRIIIVCRRDPRDPDTSRPALYDHACICRITKIIKLPEGNSRVFVEGETRVRLGSFTQETPFIRADFNELIDYPAPYEESSTHRKMISQRFRDFVYGNGKAPVKNVIDSIETITDDLRYTYNVCY
;
A
#
# COMPACT_ATOMS: atom_id res chain seq x y z
N MET A 1 -24.32 6.49 25.73
CA MET A 1 -24.09 5.41 24.74
C MET A 1 -23.15 5.98 23.71
N SER A 2 -21.85 5.68 23.83
CA SER A 2 -20.85 6.17 22.88
C SER A 2 -21.02 5.40 21.58
N ALA A 3 -21.40 6.09 20.51
CA ALA A 3 -21.41 5.53 19.17
C ALA A 3 -19.94 5.22 18.82
N TYR A 4 -19.56 3.96 18.87
CA TYR A 4 -18.34 3.48 18.25
C TYR A 4 -18.48 3.74 16.75
N THR A 5 -17.91 4.84 16.29
CA THR A 5 -17.74 5.06 14.86
C THR A 5 -16.80 3.94 14.41
N ARG A 6 -17.34 2.89 13.83
CA ARG A 6 -16.54 1.84 13.21
C ARG A 6 -15.75 2.52 12.10
N ASN A 7 -14.44 2.64 12.29
CA ASN A 7 -13.56 3.09 11.22
C ASN A 7 -13.61 2.05 10.10
N THR A 8 -14.37 2.32 9.06
CA THR A 8 -14.47 1.45 7.89
C THR A 8 -14.07 2.23 6.65
N LEU A 9 -13.31 1.59 5.77
CA LEU A 9 -12.89 2.17 4.50
C LEU A 9 -13.20 1.23 3.34
N PRO A 10 -13.37 1.78 2.12
CA PRO A 10 -13.42 0.98 0.90
C PRO A 10 -12.13 0.18 0.73
N VAL A 11 -12.26 -1.07 0.28
CA VAL A 11 -11.14 -1.99 0.10
C VAL A 11 -10.92 -2.28 -1.39
N VAL A 12 -9.69 -2.19 -1.83
CA VAL A 12 -9.26 -2.51 -3.19
C VAL A 12 -8.27 -3.68 -3.16
N PRO A 13 -8.74 -4.91 -3.46
CA PRO A 13 -7.87 -6.07 -3.59
C PRO A 13 -7.01 -5.98 -4.86
N LEU A 14 -5.69 -6.02 -4.72
CA LEU A 14 -4.73 -6.00 -5.83
C LEU A 14 -4.00 -7.33 -5.99
N ARG A 15 -3.50 -7.59 -7.20
CA ARG A 15 -2.73 -8.79 -7.56
C ARG A 15 -1.24 -8.48 -7.55
N GLY A 16 -0.48 -9.13 -6.66
CA GLY A 16 0.97 -9.02 -6.64
C GLY A 16 1.52 -7.63 -6.30
N ILE A 17 0.67 -6.74 -5.81
CA ILE A 17 1.06 -5.40 -5.36
C ILE A 17 0.83 -5.32 -3.86
N VAL A 18 1.88 -4.97 -3.13
CA VAL A 18 1.84 -4.73 -1.69
C VAL A 18 2.02 -3.24 -1.45
N ALA A 19 1.00 -2.56 -0.96
CA ALA A 19 1.12 -1.16 -0.58
C ALA A 19 1.82 -1.03 0.77
N MET A 20 2.71 -0.03 0.88
CA MET A 20 3.46 0.25 2.10
C MET A 20 3.38 1.74 2.45
N PRO A 21 3.46 2.12 3.73
CA PRO A 21 3.51 3.52 4.14
C PRO A 21 4.64 4.29 3.44
N TYR A 22 4.40 5.58 3.16
CA TYR A 22 5.33 6.49 2.51
C TYR A 22 5.75 6.12 1.08
N VAL A 23 5.14 5.09 0.50
CA VAL A 23 5.42 4.65 -0.88
C VAL A 23 4.30 5.13 -1.78
N ILE A 24 4.68 5.72 -2.92
CA ILE A 24 3.75 6.10 -3.99
C ILE A 24 3.68 4.93 -4.97
N LEU A 25 2.47 4.47 -5.23
CA LEU A 25 2.23 3.41 -6.20
C LEU A 25 1.07 3.78 -7.13
N SER A 26 0.98 3.10 -8.27
CA SER A 26 -0.14 3.25 -9.19
C SER A 26 -0.64 1.90 -9.66
N PHE A 27 -1.94 1.82 -9.92
CA PHE A 27 -2.59 0.63 -10.46
C PHE A 27 -3.74 1.00 -11.39
N ASP A 28 -4.07 0.09 -12.28
CA ASP A 28 -5.18 0.28 -13.21
C ASP A 28 -6.46 -0.32 -12.62
N LEU A 29 -7.54 0.42 -12.73
CA LEU A 29 -8.87 -0.06 -12.34
C LEU A 29 -9.44 -0.93 -13.46
N GLY A 30 -9.49 -2.25 -13.21
CA GLY A 30 -9.91 -3.23 -14.21
C GLY A 30 -11.30 -3.83 -13.98
N ASN A 31 -11.94 -3.59 -12.83
CA ASN A 31 -13.25 -4.13 -12.54
C ASN A 31 -14.18 -3.10 -11.89
N SER A 32 -15.50 -3.31 -12.05
CA SER A 32 -16.54 -2.39 -11.56
C SER A 32 -16.54 -2.21 -10.04
N ALA A 33 -16.20 -3.24 -9.29
CA ALA A 33 -16.15 -3.16 -7.82
C ALA A 33 -15.03 -2.24 -7.33
N ASN A 34 -13.82 -2.36 -7.92
CA ASN A 34 -12.71 -1.48 -7.58
C ASN A 34 -12.98 -0.03 -8.03
N ILE A 35 -13.65 0.17 -9.16
CA ILE A 35 -14.08 1.50 -9.62
C ILE A 35 -15.03 2.12 -8.60
N ALA A 36 -16.07 1.38 -8.20
CA ALA A 36 -17.05 1.86 -7.22
C ALA A 36 -16.40 2.16 -5.83
N ALA A 37 -15.41 1.34 -5.42
CA ALA A 37 -14.66 1.59 -4.18
C ALA A 37 -13.88 2.90 -4.24
N VAL A 38 -13.16 3.14 -5.34
CA VAL A 38 -12.37 4.36 -5.55
C VAL A 38 -13.27 5.58 -5.67
N ASP A 39 -14.35 5.51 -6.45
CA ASP A 39 -15.31 6.62 -6.62
C ASP A 39 -15.96 7.01 -5.29
N THR A 40 -16.28 6.01 -4.46
CA THR A 40 -16.81 6.25 -3.11
C THR A 40 -15.77 6.94 -2.22
N ALA A 41 -14.54 6.45 -2.24
CA ALA A 41 -13.45 7.04 -1.45
C ALA A 41 -13.17 8.50 -1.83
N VAL A 42 -13.23 8.83 -3.12
CA VAL A 42 -13.09 10.22 -3.61
C VAL A 42 -14.23 11.11 -3.11
N GLY A 43 -15.42 10.58 -2.99
CA GLY A 43 -16.58 11.29 -2.41
C GLY A 43 -16.53 11.44 -0.89
N GLU A 44 -15.65 10.70 -0.20
CA GLU A 44 -15.48 10.74 1.25
C GLU A 44 -14.20 11.53 1.62
N ASP A 45 -13.14 10.85 1.99
CA ASP A 45 -11.89 11.47 2.48
C ASP A 45 -10.66 11.10 1.65
N ASN A 46 -10.84 10.56 0.46
CA ASN A 46 -9.81 10.07 -0.47
C ASN A 46 -8.97 8.90 0.09
N ARG A 47 -9.45 8.17 1.11
CA ARG A 47 -8.72 7.04 1.68
C ARG A 47 -9.33 5.71 1.27
N ILE A 48 -8.47 4.76 0.93
CA ILE A 48 -8.81 3.37 0.61
C ILE A 48 -7.86 2.42 1.34
N ILE A 49 -8.32 1.20 1.58
CA ILE A 49 -7.45 0.11 2.01
C ILE A 49 -7.01 -0.66 0.78
N ILE A 50 -5.70 -0.75 0.56
CA ILE A 50 -5.12 -1.64 -0.45
C ILE A 50 -4.64 -2.89 0.24
N VAL A 51 -5.11 -4.04 -0.26
CA VAL A 51 -4.74 -5.36 0.24
C VAL A 51 -4.31 -6.27 -0.90
N CYS A 52 -3.26 -7.07 -0.68
CA CYS A 52 -2.80 -8.05 -1.66
C CYS A 52 -3.63 -9.33 -1.56
N ARG A 53 -3.93 -9.95 -2.71
CA ARG A 53 -4.50 -11.30 -2.78
C ARG A 53 -3.44 -12.34 -2.44
N ARG A 54 -3.83 -13.41 -1.74
CA ARG A 54 -2.93 -14.53 -1.40
C ARG A 54 -2.50 -15.28 -2.66
N ASP A 55 -3.43 -15.56 -3.57
CA ASP A 55 -3.14 -16.09 -4.89
C ASP A 55 -3.48 -15.04 -5.97
N PRO A 56 -2.47 -14.55 -6.71
CA PRO A 56 -2.73 -13.61 -7.81
C PRO A 56 -3.56 -14.18 -8.96
N ARG A 57 -3.66 -15.51 -9.09
CA ARG A 57 -4.41 -16.18 -10.15
C ARG A 57 -5.86 -16.40 -9.78
N ASP A 58 -6.15 -16.51 -8.49
CA ASP A 58 -7.51 -16.71 -7.99
C ASP A 58 -8.31 -15.39 -8.13
N PRO A 59 -9.47 -15.40 -8.81
CA PRO A 59 -10.36 -14.24 -8.86
C PRO A 59 -11.05 -13.95 -7.53
N ASP A 60 -11.04 -14.88 -6.57
CA ASP A 60 -11.71 -14.74 -5.29
C ASP A 60 -11.19 -13.51 -4.51
N THR A 61 -12.12 -12.74 -3.99
CA THR A 61 -11.87 -11.58 -3.13
C THR A 61 -12.55 -11.68 -1.78
N SER A 62 -13.01 -12.88 -1.42
CA SER A 62 -13.52 -13.16 -0.09
C SER A 62 -12.44 -12.93 0.98
N ARG A 63 -12.85 -12.74 2.22
CA ARG A 63 -11.90 -12.43 3.31
C ARG A 63 -10.74 -13.44 3.44
N PRO A 64 -10.94 -14.77 3.33
CA PRO A 64 -9.84 -15.75 3.38
C PRO A 64 -8.86 -15.68 2.21
N ALA A 65 -9.29 -15.17 1.05
CA ALA A 65 -8.44 -15.03 -0.14
C ALA A 65 -7.51 -13.81 -0.07
N LEU A 66 -7.68 -12.94 0.94
CA LEU A 66 -6.86 -11.75 1.15
C LEU A 66 -5.86 -11.94 2.29
N TYR A 67 -4.74 -11.20 2.22
CA TYR A 67 -3.83 -11.12 3.36
C TYR A 67 -4.47 -10.35 4.52
N ASP A 68 -4.00 -10.63 5.74
CA ASP A 68 -4.49 -9.95 6.94
C ASP A 68 -3.90 -8.55 7.09
N HIS A 69 -2.71 -8.34 6.52
CA HIS A 69 -2.03 -7.05 6.56
C HIS A 69 -2.29 -6.29 5.27
N ALA A 70 -2.66 -5.03 5.44
CA ALA A 70 -3.02 -4.11 4.38
C ALA A 70 -2.44 -2.72 4.66
N CYS A 71 -2.62 -1.79 3.74
CA CYS A 71 -2.21 -0.41 3.93
C CYS A 71 -3.38 0.54 3.62
N ILE A 72 -3.63 1.50 4.50
CA ILE A 72 -4.45 2.67 4.16
C ILE A 72 -3.62 3.53 3.23
N CYS A 73 -4.21 3.89 2.11
CA CYS A 73 -3.58 4.73 1.11
C CYS A 73 -4.48 5.92 0.80
N ARG A 74 -3.86 7.08 0.58
CA ARG A 74 -4.53 8.28 0.09
C ARG A 74 -4.48 8.33 -1.42
N ILE A 75 -5.63 8.53 -2.06
CA ILE A 75 -5.72 8.77 -3.50
C ILE A 75 -5.18 10.18 -3.78
N THR A 76 -4.13 10.27 -4.58
CA THR A 76 -3.48 11.52 -4.94
C THR A 76 -3.84 12.00 -6.34
N LYS A 77 -4.09 11.07 -7.27
CA LYS A 77 -4.43 11.38 -8.66
C LYS A 77 -5.16 10.23 -9.32
N ILE A 78 -6.09 10.58 -10.20
CA ILE A 78 -6.76 9.63 -11.12
C ILE A 78 -6.58 10.14 -12.53
N ILE A 79 -6.12 9.28 -13.44
CA ILE A 79 -5.96 9.57 -14.86
C ILE A 79 -6.87 8.64 -15.65
N LYS A 80 -7.75 9.22 -16.46
CA LYS A 80 -8.55 8.45 -17.42
C LYS A 80 -7.69 8.05 -18.60
N LEU A 81 -7.66 6.77 -18.92
CA LEU A 81 -6.93 6.21 -20.06
C LEU A 81 -7.84 6.15 -21.30
N PRO A 82 -7.25 6.19 -22.52
CA PRO A 82 -8.03 6.22 -23.78
C PRO A 82 -8.99 5.05 -23.95
N GLU A 83 -8.68 3.90 -23.36
CA GLU A 83 -9.48 2.64 -23.45
C GLU A 83 -10.65 2.58 -22.44
N GLY A 84 -10.97 3.69 -21.78
CA GLY A 84 -12.04 3.74 -20.77
C GLY A 84 -11.64 3.26 -19.37
N ASN A 85 -10.44 2.73 -19.20
CA ASN A 85 -9.87 2.40 -17.90
C ASN A 85 -9.37 3.65 -17.18
N SER A 86 -9.17 3.55 -15.88
CA SER A 86 -8.58 4.62 -15.08
C SER A 86 -7.34 4.12 -14.36
N ARG A 87 -6.28 4.94 -14.32
CA ARG A 87 -5.11 4.71 -13.49
C ARG A 87 -5.18 5.57 -12.25
N VAL A 88 -5.06 4.93 -11.11
CA VAL A 88 -5.10 5.57 -9.80
C VAL A 88 -3.69 5.62 -9.22
N PHE A 89 -3.30 6.78 -8.73
CA PHE A 89 -2.07 7.01 -7.97
C PHE A 89 -2.44 7.18 -6.51
N VAL A 90 -1.74 6.49 -5.66
CA VAL A 90 -1.96 6.53 -4.21
C VAL A 90 -0.64 6.65 -3.48
N GLU A 91 -0.69 7.23 -2.29
CA GLU A 91 0.40 7.26 -1.32
C GLU A 91 -0.01 6.46 -0.09
N GLY A 92 0.84 5.53 0.34
CA GLY A 92 0.59 4.75 1.55
C GLY A 92 0.72 5.60 2.81
N GLU A 93 -0.26 5.50 3.72
CA GLU A 93 -0.28 6.24 4.98
C GLU A 93 0.09 5.35 6.17
N THR A 94 -0.67 4.29 6.39
CA THR A 94 -0.57 3.49 7.63
C THR A 94 -0.81 2.02 7.35
N ARG A 95 -0.03 1.15 7.97
CA ARG A 95 -0.30 -0.29 7.96
C ARG A 95 -1.50 -0.60 8.84
N VAL A 96 -2.31 -1.54 8.39
CA VAL A 96 -3.48 -1.99 9.13
C VAL A 96 -3.60 -3.50 9.11
N ARG A 97 -4.24 -4.03 10.14
CA ARG A 97 -4.80 -5.38 10.10
C ARG A 97 -6.24 -5.27 9.62
N LEU A 98 -6.53 -5.93 8.51
CA LEU A 98 -7.85 -5.98 7.91
C LEU A 98 -8.79 -6.80 8.81
N GLY A 99 -9.91 -6.22 9.19
CA GLY A 99 -10.93 -6.86 10.00
C GLY A 99 -12.01 -7.55 9.16
N SER A 100 -13.24 -7.45 9.64
CA SER A 100 -14.40 -8.05 8.98
C SER A 100 -14.92 -7.16 7.85
N PHE A 101 -15.51 -7.79 6.84
CA PHE A 101 -16.22 -7.05 5.81
C PHE A 101 -17.55 -6.54 6.37
N THR A 102 -17.75 -5.24 6.26
CA THR A 102 -19.01 -4.59 6.63
C THR A 102 -19.94 -4.42 5.43
N GLN A 103 -19.38 -4.56 4.21
CA GLN A 103 -20.07 -4.57 2.95
C GLN A 103 -19.25 -5.39 1.94
N GLU A 104 -19.90 -6.13 1.05
CA GLU A 104 -19.25 -6.89 -0.02
C GLU A 104 -19.68 -6.42 -1.43
N THR A 105 -20.89 -5.90 -1.55
CA THR A 105 -21.44 -5.38 -2.81
C THR A 105 -21.99 -3.97 -2.63
N PRO A 106 -21.83 -3.07 -3.63
CA PRO A 106 -21.17 -3.21 -4.93
C PRO A 106 -19.63 -3.26 -4.87
N PHE A 107 -19.02 -2.96 -3.73
CA PHE A 107 -17.59 -3.05 -3.44
C PHE A 107 -17.37 -3.48 -1.99
N ILE A 108 -16.18 -3.94 -1.68
CA ILE A 108 -15.81 -4.35 -0.32
C ILE A 108 -15.55 -3.11 0.54
N ARG A 109 -16.17 -3.09 1.72
CA ARG A 109 -15.84 -2.17 2.81
C ARG A 109 -15.51 -3.00 4.05
N ALA A 110 -14.46 -2.66 4.76
CA ALA A 110 -14.03 -3.41 5.93
C ALA A 110 -13.72 -2.49 7.12
N ASP A 111 -13.85 -3.03 8.32
CA ASP A 111 -13.24 -2.47 9.50
C ASP A 111 -11.73 -2.82 9.55
N PHE A 112 -10.97 -2.09 10.35
CA PHE A 112 -9.53 -2.30 10.45
C PHE A 112 -8.99 -1.86 11.80
N ASN A 113 -7.81 -2.39 12.14
CA ASN A 113 -7.02 -1.93 13.27
C ASN A 113 -5.69 -1.39 12.75
N GLU A 114 -5.36 -0.15 13.11
CA GLU A 114 -4.06 0.44 12.77
C GLU A 114 -2.93 -0.28 13.49
N LEU A 115 -1.82 -0.47 12.79
CA LEU A 115 -0.60 -1.06 13.32
C LEU A 115 0.40 0.06 13.58
N ILE A 116 0.77 0.20 14.84
CA ILE A 116 1.73 1.23 15.25
C ILE A 116 3.14 0.71 15.00
N ASP A 117 3.94 1.51 14.30
CA ASP A 117 5.36 1.27 14.12
C ASP A 117 6.14 1.91 15.27
N TYR A 118 6.99 1.14 15.92
CA TYR A 118 7.87 1.62 16.97
C TYR A 118 9.28 1.78 16.42
N PRO A 119 9.84 3.00 16.43
CA PRO A 119 11.23 3.20 16.01
C PRO A 119 12.18 2.47 16.98
N ALA A 120 13.19 1.83 16.43
CA ALA A 120 14.27 1.25 17.24
C ALA A 120 15.15 2.35 17.84
N PRO A 121 15.91 2.06 18.93
CA PRO A 121 16.93 2.98 19.44
C PRO A 121 17.91 3.38 18.35
N TYR A 122 18.37 4.64 18.38
CA TYR A 122 19.21 5.22 17.33
C TYR A 122 20.48 4.40 17.00
N GLU A 123 21.18 3.89 18.01
CA GLU A 123 22.40 3.10 17.80
C GLU A 123 22.13 1.80 17.04
N GLU A 124 21.02 1.13 17.38
CA GLU A 124 20.60 -0.09 16.72
C GLU A 124 20.11 0.20 15.30
N SER A 125 19.27 1.21 15.11
CA SER A 125 18.74 1.60 13.81
C SER A 125 19.83 2.02 12.84
N SER A 126 20.85 2.78 13.31
CA SER A 126 21.96 3.25 12.48
C SER A 126 22.82 2.10 11.95
N THR A 127 23.04 1.07 12.77
CA THR A 127 23.78 -0.14 12.37
C THR A 127 23.01 -0.95 11.33
N HIS A 128 21.71 -1.19 11.59
CA HIS A 128 20.84 -1.91 10.67
C HIS A 128 20.69 -1.16 9.34
N ARG A 129 20.55 0.16 9.39
CA ARG A 129 20.48 0.99 8.19
C ARG A 129 21.70 0.83 7.29
N LYS A 130 22.91 0.85 7.85
CA LYS A 130 24.14 0.64 7.08
C LYS A 130 24.17 -0.75 6.41
N MET A 131 23.75 -1.78 7.13
CA MET A 131 23.68 -3.15 6.58
C MET A 131 22.65 -3.26 5.46
N ILE A 132 21.46 -2.68 5.65
CA ILE A 132 20.39 -2.67 4.65
C ILE A 132 20.84 -1.90 3.40
N SER A 133 21.44 -0.71 3.58
CA SER A 133 21.96 0.11 2.47
C SER A 133 22.99 -0.66 1.64
N GLN A 134 23.93 -1.36 2.29
CA GLN A 134 24.92 -2.16 1.57
C GLN A 134 24.26 -3.28 0.78
N ARG A 135 23.37 -4.06 1.40
CA ARG A 135 22.68 -5.17 0.73
C ARG A 135 21.79 -4.70 -0.40
N PHE A 136 21.13 -3.56 -0.23
CA PHE A 136 20.30 -2.94 -1.28
C PHE A 136 21.15 -2.55 -2.49
N ARG A 137 22.30 -1.92 -2.27
CA ARG A 137 23.26 -1.60 -3.35
C ARG A 137 23.73 -2.87 -4.08
N ASP A 138 24.13 -3.90 -3.33
CA ASP A 138 24.60 -5.17 -3.90
C ASP A 138 23.49 -5.82 -4.76
N PHE A 139 22.25 -5.79 -4.28
CA PHE A 139 21.09 -6.31 -5.02
C PHE A 139 20.83 -5.52 -6.30
N VAL A 140 20.82 -4.19 -6.22
CA VAL A 140 20.51 -3.32 -7.35
C VAL A 140 21.61 -3.39 -8.41
N TYR A 141 22.90 -3.38 -8.01
CA TYR A 141 24.03 -3.52 -8.95
C TYR A 141 24.11 -4.94 -9.54
N GLY A 142 23.80 -5.96 -8.76
CA GLY A 142 23.85 -7.35 -9.21
C GLY A 142 22.78 -7.71 -10.26
N ASN A 143 21.63 -7.02 -10.25
CA ASN A 143 20.55 -7.30 -11.19
C ASN A 143 20.67 -6.61 -12.57
N GLY A 144 21.62 -5.71 -12.76
CA GLY A 144 21.96 -5.13 -14.07
C GLY A 144 20.85 -4.40 -14.85
N LYS A 145 19.69 -4.15 -14.23
CA LYS A 145 18.54 -3.54 -14.87
C LYS A 145 18.31 -2.13 -14.34
N ALA A 146 18.28 -1.14 -15.24
CA ALA A 146 17.81 0.24 -15.07
C ALA A 146 18.81 1.27 -14.50
N PRO A 147 18.41 2.55 -14.47
CA PRO A 147 19.22 3.67 -13.99
C PRO A 147 19.46 3.57 -12.47
N VAL A 148 20.28 2.62 -12.12
CA VAL A 148 20.59 2.13 -10.77
C VAL A 148 20.99 3.27 -9.83
N LYS A 149 21.78 4.22 -10.32
CA LYS A 149 22.28 5.31 -9.50
C LYS A 149 21.16 6.22 -8.97
N ASN A 150 20.21 6.57 -9.79
CA ASN A 150 19.13 7.49 -9.40
C ASN A 150 18.20 6.87 -8.34
N VAL A 151 17.97 5.55 -8.39
CA VAL A 151 17.15 4.83 -7.40
C VAL A 151 17.88 4.80 -6.05
N ILE A 152 19.16 4.46 -6.05
CA ILE A 152 19.98 4.43 -4.83
C ILE A 152 20.02 5.83 -4.21
N ASP A 153 20.39 6.84 -5.00
CA ASP A 153 20.52 8.22 -4.53
C ASP A 153 19.20 8.74 -3.94
N SER A 154 18.05 8.44 -4.56
CA SER A 154 16.74 8.87 -4.06
C SER A 154 16.37 8.23 -2.73
N ILE A 155 16.68 6.96 -2.53
CA ILE A 155 16.40 6.24 -1.29
C ILE A 155 17.37 6.66 -0.17
N GLU A 156 18.64 6.86 -0.49
CA GLU A 156 19.66 7.24 0.50
C GLU A 156 19.48 8.65 1.06
N THR A 157 18.78 9.54 0.33
CA THR A 157 18.41 10.88 0.85
C THR A 157 17.34 10.84 1.93
N ILE A 158 16.64 9.73 2.11
CA ILE A 158 15.60 9.59 3.14
C ILE A 158 16.27 9.51 4.51
N THR A 159 16.01 10.47 5.38
CA THR A 159 16.58 10.54 6.73
C THR A 159 15.79 9.78 7.78
N ASP A 160 14.48 9.64 7.59
CA ASP A 160 13.60 8.89 8.50
C ASP A 160 13.77 7.39 8.30
N ASP A 161 14.05 6.65 9.36
CA ASP A 161 14.39 5.22 9.30
C ASP A 161 13.18 4.34 8.92
N LEU A 162 11.98 4.69 9.36
CA LEU A 162 10.77 3.94 8.96
C LEU A 162 10.48 4.14 7.48
N ARG A 163 10.48 5.40 7.03
CA ARG A 163 10.30 5.73 5.63
C ARG A 163 11.37 5.10 4.73
N TYR A 164 12.62 5.12 5.17
CA TYR A 164 13.73 4.44 4.48
C TYR A 164 13.45 2.94 4.33
N THR A 165 13.11 2.27 5.45
CA THR A 165 12.85 0.83 5.46
C THR A 165 11.72 0.45 4.51
N TYR A 166 10.60 1.17 4.53
CA TYR A 166 9.48 0.89 3.62
C TYR A 166 9.85 1.10 2.15
N ASN A 167 10.64 2.13 1.83
CA ASN A 167 11.05 2.39 0.45
C ASN A 167 12.06 1.36 -0.07
N VAL A 168 12.93 0.81 0.80
CA VAL A 168 13.86 -0.28 0.42
C VAL A 168 13.13 -1.61 0.22
N CYS A 169 12.04 -1.86 0.96
CA CYS A 169 11.28 -3.11 0.87
C CYS A 169 10.30 -3.14 -0.30
N TYR A 170 9.97 -1.99 -0.87
CA TYR A 170 9.06 -1.86 -2.02
C TYR A 170 9.81 -2.06 -3.35
#